data_e24573efacd67e98accab79d7dd56fd5
#
_entry.id   e24573efacd67e98accab79d7dd56fd5
#
_cell.length_a   1.000
_cell.length_b   1.000
_cell.length_c   1.000
_cell.angle_alpha   90.00
_cell.angle_beta   90.00
_cell.angle_gamma   90.00
#
_symmetry.space_group_name_H-M   'P 1'
#
loop_
_entity.id
_entity.type
_entity.pdbx_description
1 polymer ?
#
loop_
_entity_poly.entity_id
_entity_poly.type
_entity_poly.pdbx_seq_one_letter_code
_entity_poly.pdbx_strand_id
1 'polypeptide(L)'
;MLTQCTITTAVRAALAEDAPWGYITSEATIPADARLRTALTAREDGVFAGGQVVRAAFELTDPAITVTELAAEGTRFTAGQQLAVIEGPARGVLTAERIALNFAQRMCAIATLTARYVDAVAGTNARIVDTRKTTPGLRADRKSVV
;
A
#
# COMPACT_ATOMS: atom_id res chain seq x y z
N MET A 1 -10.53 -7.99 9.57
CA MET A 1 -10.77 -6.81 8.72
C MET A 1 -10.01 -5.64 9.34
N LEU A 2 -9.20 -4.93 8.59
CA LEU A 2 -8.54 -3.71 9.04
C LEU A 2 -9.59 -2.64 9.32
N THR A 3 -9.53 -2.02 10.49
CA THR A 3 -10.37 -0.86 10.79
C THR A 3 -9.67 0.42 10.34
N GLN A 4 -10.44 1.46 10.02
CA GLN A 4 -9.87 2.76 9.65
C GLN A 4 -8.92 3.29 10.74
N CYS A 5 -9.25 3.09 12.01
CA CYS A 5 -8.40 3.47 13.14
C CYS A 5 -7.04 2.77 13.09
N THR A 6 -7.02 1.46 12.83
CA THR A 6 -5.76 0.68 12.71
C THR A 6 -4.91 1.16 11.55
N ILE A 7 -5.52 1.40 10.38
CA ILE A 7 -4.84 1.92 9.19
C ILE A 7 -4.22 3.29 9.51
N THR A 8 -5.03 4.21 10.02
CA THR A 8 -4.58 5.57 10.35
C THR A 8 -3.42 5.56 11.34
N THR A 9 -3.48 4.72 12.39
CA THR A 9 -2.42 4.61 13.39
C THR A 9 -1.12 4.11 12.77
N ALA A 10 -1.18 3.03 11.97
CA ALA A 10 0.01 2.45 11.34
C ALA A 10 0.65 3.43 10.33
N VAL A 11 -0.17 4.07 9.49
CA VAL A 11 0.32 5.03 8.50
C VAL A 11 0.91 6.27 9.16
N ARG A 12 0.28 6.83 10.19
CA ARG A 12 0.83 7.98 10.93
C ARG A 12 2.15 7.66 11.61
N ALA A 13 2.30 6.46 12.16
CA ALA A 13 3.57 6.02 12.74
C ALA A 13 4.68 5.95 11.68
N ALA A 14 4.38 5.40 10.50
CA ALA A 14 5.33 5.31 9.40
C ALA A 14 5.69 6.70 8.83
N LEU A 15 4.72 7.62 8.71
CA LEU A 15 4.98 9.01 8.31
C LEU A 15 5.86 9.75 9.32
N ALA A 16 5.63 9.56 10.62
CA ALA A 16 6.42 10.15 11.68
C ALA A 16 7.86 9.61 11.73
N GLU A 17 8.06 8.34 11.33
CA GLU A 17 9.38 7.71 11.23
C GLU A 17 10.16 8.21 10.01
N ASP A 18 9.53 8.23 8.82
CA ASP A 18 10.21 8.48 7.55
C ASP A 18 10.34 9.99 7.22
N ALA A 19 9.37 10.81 7.58
CA ALA A 19 9.32 12.22 7.22
C ALA A 19 8.82 13.12 8.37
N PRO A 20 9.48 13.10 9.55
CA PRO A 20 9.03 13.86 10.72
C PRO A 20 9.06 15.38 10.52
N TRP A 21 9.88 15.86 9.60
CA TRP A 21 10.04 17.27 9.24
C TRP A 21 9.69 17.59 7.77
N GLY A 22 8.86 16.74 7.12
CA GLY A 22 8.60 16.83 5.69
C GLY A 22 9.73 16.19 4.87
N TYR A 23 9.67 16.37 3.55
CA TYR A 23 10.66 15.80 2.63
C TYR A 23 11.56 16.90 2.05
N ILE A 24 12.67 17.16 2.74
CA ILE A 24 13.60 18.29 2.48
C ILE A 24 13.98 18.39 0.99
N THR A 25 14.26 17.27 0.33
CA THR A 25 14.61 17.25 -1.10
C THR A 25 13.47 17.80 -1.96
N SER A 26 12.24 17.35 -1.72
CA SER A 26 11.06 17.84 -2.46
C SER A 26 10.80 19.33 -2.19
N GLU A 27 10.98 19.78 -0.96
CA GLU A 27 10.81 21.19 -0.60
C GLU A 27 11.84 22.08 -1.29
N ALA A 28 13.08 21.59 -1.42
CA ALA A 28 14.18 22.34 -2.03
C ALA A 28 14.13 22.35 -3.57
N THR A 29 13.55 21.32 -4.21
CA THR A 29 13.68 21.12 -5.66
C THR A 29 12.36 21.25 -6.43
N ILE A 30 11.21 21.11 -5.76
CA ILE A 30 9.89 21.14 -6.39
C ILE A 30 9.18 22.46 -6.04
N PRO A 31 8.63 23.20 -7.01
CA PRO A 31 7.79 24.37 -6.74
C PRO A 31 6.60 24.04 -5.84
N ALA A 32 6.21 24.95 -4.95
CA ALA A 32 5.15 24.69 -3.97
C ALA A 32 3.76 24.48 -4.62
N ASP A 33 3.55 25.07 -5.78
CA ASP A 33 2.32 25.00 -6.59
C ASP A 33 2.34 23.85 -7.60
N ALA A 34 3.45 23.11 -7.72
CA ALA A 34 3.56 22.00 -8.65
C ALA A 34 2.57 20.89 -8.32
N ARG A 35 1.93 20.36 -9.36
CA ARG A 35 1.02 19.22 -9.27
C ARG A 35 1.59 18.04 -10.06
N LEU A 36 1.25 16.85 -9.60
CA LEU A 36 1.69 15.60 -10.19
C LEU A 36 0.48 14.68 -10.40
N ARG A 37 0.46 14.01 -11.54
CA ARG A 37 -0.38 12.84 -11.78
C ARG A 37 0.53 11.68 -12.14
N THR A 38 0.42 10.59 -11.38
CA THR A 38 1.27 9.40 -11.55
C THR A 38 0.46 8.13 -11.35
N ALA A 39 1.04 6.99 -11.71
CA ALA A 39 0.43 5.68 -11.54
C ALA A 39 1.29 4.77 -10.64
N LEU A 40 0.63 4.01 -9.78
CA LEU A 40 1.21 2.85 -9.15
C LEU A 40 1.18 1.70 -10.16
N THR A 41 2.36 1.25 -10.59
CA THR A 41 2.50 0.22 -11.63
C THR A 41 3.22 -1.00 -11.06
N ALA A 42 2.68 -2.18 -11.33
CA ALA A 42 3.29 -3.45 -10.94
C ALA A 42 4.60 -3.70 -11.70
N ARG A 43 5.63 -4.17 -11.01
CA ARG A 43 6.91 -4.57 -11.63
C ARG A 43 6.98 -6.06 -11.93
N GLU A 44 6.19 -6.87 -11.22
CA GLU A 44 6.12 -8.32 -11.32
C GLU A 44 4.66 -8.74 -11.22
N ASP A 45 4.36 -10.00 -11.57
CA ASP A 45 3.04 -10.60 -11.37
C ASP A 45 2.75 -10.81 -9.88
N GLY A 46 1.50 -10.63 -9.48
CA GLY A 46 1.14 -10.79 -8.07
C GLY A 46 -0.35 -10.70 -7.78
N VAL A 47 -0.63 -10.57 -6.47
CA VAL A 47 -1.96 -10.36 -5.93
C VAL A 47 -1.99 -9.05 -5.15
N PHE A 48 -2.94 -8.18 -5.48
CA PHE A 48 -3.05 -6.87 -4.87
C PHE A 48 -3.62 -6.96 -3.46
N ALA A 49 -2.95 -6.29 -2.52
CA ALA A 49 -3.40 -6.15 -1.15
C ALA A 49 -2.91 -4.83 -0.55
N GLY A 50 -3.74 -4.24 0.32
CA GLY A 50 -3.39 -3.01 1.05
C GLY A 50 -3.83 -1.71 0.39
N GLY A 51 -4.79 -1.74 -0.51
CA GLY A 51 -5.27 -0.55 -1.20
C GLY A 51 -5.76 0.55 -0.27
N GLN A 52 -6.43 0.20 0.83
CA GLN A 52 -6.86 1.19 1.83
C GLN A 52 -5.67 1.83 2.55
N VAL A 53 -4.58 1.09 2.76
CA VAL A 53 -3.35 1.61 3.40
C VAL A 53 -2.62 2.54 2.43
N VAL A 54 -2.53 2.16 1.15
CA VAL A 54 -1.99 3.01 0.08
C VAL A 54 -2.74 4.32 0.01
N ARG A 55 -4.06 4.28 -0.06
CA ARG A 55 -4.91 5.48 -0.07
C ARG A 55 -4.66 6.35 1.16
N ALA A 56 -4.67 5.76 2.35
CA ALA A 56 -4.46 6.48 3.59
C ALA A 56 -3.08 7.14 3.67
N ALA A 57 -2.03 6.53 3.11
CA ALA A 57 -0.69 7.12 3.08
C ALA A 57 -0.69 8.47 2.33
N PHE A 58 -1.38 8.54 1.20
CA PHE A 58 -1.51 9.78 0.43
C PHE A 58 -2.43 10.80 1.10
N GLU A 59 -3.65 10.40 1.47
CA GLU A 59 -4.67 11.30 2.02
C GLU A 59 -4.29 11.86 3.40
N LEU A 60 -3.55 11.11 4.23
CA LEU A 60 -3.05 11.58 5.53
C LEU A 60 -1.83 12.50 5.42
N THR A 61 -1.10 12.43 4.31
CA THR A 61 0.02 13.34 4.02
C THR A 61 -0.50 14.69 3.53
N ASP A 62 -1.44 14.67 2.59
CA ASP A 62 -2.07 15.88 2.07
C ASP A 62 -3.49 15.56 1.59
N PRO A 63 -4.53 16.17 2.18
CA PRO A 63 -5.93 15.91 1.81
C PRO A 63 -6.30 16.37 0.39
N ALA A 64 -5.44 17.14 -0.28
CA ALA A 64 -5.62 17.52 -1.69
C ALA A 64 -5.13 16.44 -2.67
N ILE A 65 -4.55 15.33 -2.17
CA ILE A 65 -4.19 14.18 -2.99
C ILE A 65 -5.39 13.25 -3.14
N THR A 66 -5.65 12.81 -4.35
CA THR A 66 -6.68 11.84 -4.69
C THR A 66 -6.04 10.54 -5.19
N VAL A 67 -6.61 9.40 -4.77
CA VAL A 67 -6.22 8.08 -5.25
C VAL A 67 -7.42 7.46 -5.94
N THR A 68 -7.32 7.27 -7.25
CA THR A 68 -8.37 6.72 -8.11
C THR A 68 -7.92 5.44 -8.81
N GLU A 69 -8.81 4.78 -9.51
CA GLU A 69 -8.54 3.55 -10.26
C GLU A 69 -7.79 2.49 -9.43
N LEU A 70 -8.06 2.47 -8.12
CA LEU A 70 -7.40 1.56 -7.20
C LEU A 70 -7.87 0.12 -7.45
N ALA A 71 -6.92 -0.78 -7.68
CA ALA A 71 -7.20 -2.20 -7.86
C ALA A 71 -7.96 -2.78 -6.65
N ALA A 72 -8.85 -3.72 -6.89
CA ALA A 72 -9.58 -4.38 -5.81
C ALA A 72 -8.67 -5.34 -5.04
N GLU A 73 -8.90 -5.46 -3.73
CA GLU A 73 -8.19 -6.43 -2.88
C GLU A 73 -8.35 -7.85 -3.43
N GLY A 74 -7.27 -8.63 -3.44
CA GLY A 74 -7.25 -10.00 -3.94
C GLY A 74 -7.17 -10.13 -5.46
N THR A 75 -7.18 -9.04 -6.22
CA THR A 75 -7.05 -9.10 -7.68
C THR A 75 -5.66 -9.56 -8.08
N ARG A 76 -5.56 -10.55 -8.97
CA ARG A 76 -4.30 -10.92 -9.62
C ARG A 76 -3.94 -9.85 -10.65
N PHE A 77 -2.69 -9.46 -10.68
CA PHE A 77 -2.15 -8.49 -11.64
C PHE A 77 -0.90 -9.05 -12.31
N THR A 78 -0.56 -8.46 -13.46
CA THR A 78 0.64 -8.78 -14.22
C THR A 78 1.63 -7.61 -14.20
N ALA A 79 2.90 -7.90 -14.51
CA ALA A 79 3.92 -6.88 -14.67
C ALA A 79 3.49 -5.82 -15.71
N GLY A 80 3.72 -4.55 -15.40
CA GLY A 80 3.30 -3.41 -16.21
C GLY A 80 1.86 -2.94 -15.97
N GLN A 81 1.04 -3.69 -15.24
CA GLN A 81 -0.35 -3.29 -14.97
C GLN A 81 -0.41 -2.11 -14.02
N GLN A 82 -1.26 -1.13 -14.33
CA GLN A 82 -1.59 -0.01 -13.45
C GLN A 82 -2.50 -0.50 -12.32
N LEU A 83 -2.14 -0.17 -11.08
CA LEU A 83 -2.86 -0.59 -9.87
C LEU A 83 -3.59 0.57 -9.19
N ALA A 84 -3.17 1.80 -9.43
CA ALA A 84 -3.83 3.02 -8.96
C ALA A 84 -3.35 4.23 -9.76
N VAL A 85 -4.15 5.30 -9.73
CA VAL A 85 -3.75 6.64 -10.19
C VAL A 85 -3.73 7.56 -8.98
N ILE A 86 -2.65 8.32 -8.83
CA ILE A 86 -2.45 9.29 -7.76
C ILE A 86 -2.31 10.68 -8.38
N GLU A 87 -3.08 11.65 -7.89
CA GLU A 87 -3.03 13.02 -8.37
C GLU A 87 -3.10 14.00 -7.20
N GLY A 88 -2.24 15.03 -7.21
CA GLY A 88 -2.25 16.04 -6.17
C GLY A 88 -1.03 16.96 -6.17
N PRO A 89 -0.82 17.70 -5.06
CA PRO A 89 0.39 18.50 -4.86
C PRO A 89 1.63 17.61 -4.92
N ALA A 90 2.59 17.97 -5.80
CA ALA A 90 3.74 17.11 -6.10
C ALA A 90 4.59 16.80 -4.86
N ARG A 91 4.81 17.79 -3.98
CA ARG A 91 5.56 17.61 -2.72
C ARG A 91 4.90 16.58 -1.81
N GLY A 92 3.57 16.64 -1.65
CA GLY A 92 2.81 15.70 -0.84
C GLY A 92 2.83 14.28 -1.41
N VAL A 93 2.66 14.16 -2.74
CA VAL A 93 2.73 12.85 -3.43
C VAL A 93 4.09 12.20 -3.21
N LEU A 94 5.19 12.92 -3.41
CA LEU A 94 6.56 12.40 -3.23
C LEU A 94 6.88 12.07 -1.77
N THR A 95 6.31 12.80 -0.81
CA THR A 95 6.46 12.49 0.62
C THR A 95 5.75 11.19 1.00
N ALA A 96 4.53 10.98 0.50
CA ALA A 96 3.72 9.80 0.81
C ALA A 96 4.18 8.53 0.08
N GLU A 97 4.83 8.68 -1.08
CA GLU A 97 5.16 7.58 -2.00
C GLU A 97 5.89 6.44 -1.30
N ARG A 98 6.95 6.73 -0.54
CA ARG A 98 7.77 5.71 0.13
C ARG A 98 6.98 4.88 1.12
N ILE A 99 6.14 5.54 1.91
CA ILE A 99 5.28 4.86 2.90
C ILE A 99 4.25 3.99 2.17
N ALA A 100 3.58 4.53 1.16
CA ALA A 100 2.61 3.79 0.36
C ALA A 100 3.23 2.56 -0.29
N LEU A 101 4.41 2.71 -0.92
CA LEU A 101 5.13 1.61 -1.56
C LEU A 101 5.63 0.57 -0.56
N ASN A 102 6.14 0.98 0.60
CA ASN A 102 6.59 0.04 1.63
C ASN A 102 5.46 -0.85 2.15
N PHE A 103 4.28 -0.31 2.39
CA PHE A 103 3.12 -1.11 2.76
C PHE A 103 2.65 -1.99 1.59
N ALA A 104 2.44 -1.40 0.40
CA ALA A 104 1.93 -2.11 -0.76
C ALA A 104 2.79 -3.32 -1.13
N GLN A 105 4.11 -3.16 -1.24
CA GLN A 105 5.01 -4.25 -1.61
C GLN A 105 4.98 -5.40 -0.60
N ARG A 106 4.96 -5.10 0.71
CA ARG A 106 4.90 -6.14 1.75
C ARG A 106 3.56 -6.88 1.74
N MET A 107 2.46 -6.14 1.66
CA MET A 107 1.12 -6.72 1.65
C MET A 107 0.88 -7.54 0.37
N CYS A 108 1.24 -7.02 -0.80
CA CYS A 108 1.15 -7.76 -2.06
C CYS A 108 2.06 -8.99 -2.08
N ALA A 109 3.28 -8.92 -1.53
CA ALA A 109 4.18 -10.08 -1.46
C ALA A 109 3.58 -11.22 -0.61
N ILE A 110 3.00 -10.89 0.55
CA ILE A 110 2.33 -11.87 1.42
C ILE A 110 1.09 -12.45 0.72
N ALA A 111 0.25 -11.60 0.10
CA ALA A 111 -0.93 -12.03 -0.63
C ALA A 111 -0.55 -12.95 -1.82
N THR A 112 0.48 -12.60 -2.56
CA THR A 112 1.00 -13.39 -3.69
C THR A 112 1.49 -14.75 -3.24
N LEU A 113 2.29 -14.79 -2.16
CA LEU A 113 2.79 -16.05 -1.61
C LEU A 113 1.63 -16.91 -1.07
N THR A 114 0.68 -16.30 -0.36
CA THR A 114 -0.52 -16.99 0.14
C THR A 114 -1.31 -17.59 -1.01
N ALA A 115 -1.54 -16.83 -2.09
CA ALA A 115 -2.24 -17.33 -3.27
C ALA A 115 -1.55 -18.55 -3.90
N ARG A 116 -0.22 -18.57 -3.96
CA ARG A 116 0.54 -19.75 -4.45
C ARG A 116 0.29 -20.99 -3.59
N TYR A 117 0.23 -20.84 -2.26
CA TYR A 117 -0.10 -21.95 -1.36
C TYR A 117 -1.55 -22.42 -1.53
N VAL A 118 -2.49 -21.47 -1.68
CA VAL A 118 -3.92 -21.81 -1.93
C VAL A 118 -4.04 -22.56 -3.25
N ASP A 119 -3.37 -22.11 -4.32
CA ASP A 119 -3.37 -22.79 -5.61
C ASP A 119 -2.77 -24.19 -5.51
N ALA A 120 -1.69 -24.36 -4.73
CA ALA A 120 -1.01 -25.65 -4.58
C ALA A 120 -1.85 -26.72 -3.85
N VAL A 121 -2.80 -26.32 -3.00
CA VAL A 121 -3.70 -27.25 -2.30
C VAL A 121 -5.08 -27.36 -2.98
N ALA A 122 -5.28 -26.69 -4.10
CA ALA A 122 -6.53 -26.74 -4.84
C ALA A 122 -6.88 -28.19 -5.24
N GLY A 123 -8.14 -28.57 -5.07
CA GLY A 123 -8.59 -29.93 -5.31
C GLY A 123 -8.34 -30.93 -4.18
N THR A 124 -7.76 -30.51 -3.07
CA THR A 124 -7.59 -31.31 -1.84
C THR A 124 -8.55 -30.84 -0.74
N ASN A 125 -8.57 -31.57 0.40
CA ASN A 125 -9.30 -31.15 1.61
C ASN A 125 -8.47 -30.21 2.51
N ALA A 126 -7.23 -29.88 2.14
CA ALA A 126 -6.38 -28.97 2.89
C ALA A 126 -6.86 -27.52 2.76
N ARG A 127 -6.64 -26.74 3.82
CA ARG A 127 -6.92 -25.30 3.81
C ARG A 127 -5.70 -24.54 4.31
N ILE A 128 -5.37 -23.45 3.64
CA ILE A 128 -4.38 -22.49 4.11
C ILE A 128 -5.07 -21.58 5.12
N VAL A 129 -4.44 -21.41 6.28
CA VAL A 129 -4.96 -20.55 7.37
C VAL A 129 -3.90 -19.56 7.83
N ASP A 130 -4.35 -18.45 8.39
CA ASP A 130 -3.47 -17.43 8.95
C ASP A 130 -2.75 -17.91 10.23
N THR A 131 -1.73 -17.19 10.66
CA THR A 131 -0.97 -17.46 11.89
C THR A 131 -0.97 -16.25 12.84
N ARG A 132 -0.81 -16.50 14.14
CA ARG A 132 -0.55 -15.44 15.12
C ARG A 132 0.93 -15.03 15.22
N LYS A 133 1.81 -15.68 14.50
CA LYS A 133 3.24 -15.35 14.41
C LYS A 133 3.44 -14.27 13.36
N THR A 134 3.11 -13.04 13.71
CA THR A 134 3.12 -11.86 12.84
C THR A 134 4.22 -10.89 13.28
N THR A 135 4.59 -9.97 12.39
CA THR A 135 5.47 -8.85 12.74
C THR A 135 4.86 -8.06 13.91
N PRO A 136 5.61 -7.81 14.98
CA PRO A 136 5.13 -6.98 16.09
C PRO A 136 4.59 -5.65 15.59
N GLY A 137 3.44 -5.22 16.15
CA GLY A 137 2.75 -3.99 15.74
C GLY A 137 1.83 -4.13 14.51
N LEU A 138 2.02 -5.16 13.65
CA LEU A 138 1.26 -5.33 12.40
C LEU A 138 0.26 -6.51 12.43
N ARG A 139 -0.15 -6.96 13.60
CA ARG A 139 -1.05 -8.13 13.72
C ARG A 139 -2.43 -7.93 13.10
N ALA A 140 -2.93 -6.72 13.04
CA ALA A 140 -4.24 -6.43 12.47
C ALA A 140 -4.30 -6.70 10.96
N ASP A 141 -3.16 -6.70 10.30
CA ASP A 141 -3.01 -6.88 8.85
C ASP A 141 -3.22 -8.33 8.38
N ARG A 142 -2.96 -9.33 9.24
CA ARG A 142 -2.96 -10.76 8.88
C ARG A 142 -4.23 -11.24 8.14
N LYS A 143 -5.40 -10.66 8.42
CA LYS A 143 -6.69 -11.05 7.82
C LYS A 143 -6.99 -10.35 6.49
N SER A 144 -6.14 -9.46 6.06
CA SER A 144 -6.35 -8.69 4.82
C SER A 144 -5.77 -9.40 3.59
N VAL A 145 -4.99 -10.46 3.81
CA VAL A 145 -4.24 -11.18 2.75
C VAL A 145 -4.58 -12.68 2.65
N VAL A 146 -5.59 -13.15 3.39
CA VAL A 146 -6.05 -14.56 3.35
C VAL A 146 -7.51 -14.61 2.95
#